data_492cca5e077143dc2c16d965b2d33165
#
_entry.id   492cca5e077143dc2c16d965b2d33165
#
_cell.length_a   1.000
_cell.length_b   1.000
_cell.length_c   1.000
_cell.angle_alpha   90.00
_cell.angle_beta   90.00
_cell.angle_gamma   90.00
#
_symmetry.space_group_name_H-M   'P 1'
#
loop_
_entity.id
_entity.type
_entity.pdbx_description
1 polymer ?
#
loop_
_entity_poly.entity_id
_entity_poly.type
_entity_poly.pdbx_seq_one_letter_code
_entity_poly.pdbx_strand_id
1 'polypeptide(L)'
;MKTIQLSSLTSLITLQTVLKYYDLKEEVTVQCDASEHGLGAALLQNGPPVAFASPSLSQTERQYAQIEKECLAIVSSCERFSQYLTGREKITVEFDHKPLQSIFQKSILSAPCRLQRMMLRLQRFNLDVKYKPGAQMYVADHLSRASLADHKEMTDSFQVFALEVETLTPFDSIKVAPGRLSQLQKCKAQDLVLETLKTTVLTGWPEKRDECPVQIRDYWNYREEISLHNGLLFKNQRVIVPKAIRSEILSRIHSSHQGCVSCLRKTKDIVFWPGMKDELVERCSICAELQAKNASQPMQSHQIPDRPWSKVATDLFTVSRNSYNAIEWLGARGT
;
A
#
# COMPACT_ATOMS: atom_id res chain seq x y z
N MET A 1 17.50 6.96 -28.70
CA MET A 1 16.91 5.61 -28.54
C MET A 1 17.62 4.67 -29.50
N LYS A 2 18.58 3.86 -29.01
CA LYS A 2 19.24 2.84 -29.87
C LYS A 2 18.49 1.54 -29.64
N THR A 3 17.73 1.12 -30.62
CA THR A 3 17.16 -0.22 -30.70
C THR A 3 18.31 -1.19 -30.92
N ILE A 4 18.83 -1.78 -29.86
CA ILE A 4 19.76 -2.89 -29.95
C ILE A 4 18.92 -4.06 -30.46
N GLN A 5 19.24 -4.53 -31.66
CA GLN A 5 18.52 -5.64 -32.30
C GLN A 5 18.58 -6.88 -31.40
N LEU A 6 17.44 -7.51 -31.16
CA LEU A 6 17.29 -8.76 -30.39
C LEU A 6 18.33 -9.82 -30.79
N SER A 7 18.69 -9.87 -32.07
CA SER A 7 19.70 -10.79 -32.63
C SER A 7 21.10 -10.62 -32.07
N SER A 8 21.50 -9.42 -31.64
CA SER A 8 22.86 -9.18 -31.15
C SER A 8 23.05 -9.58 -29.68
N LEU A 9 22.00 -9.50 -28.86
CA LEU A 9 22.06 -9.94 -27.46
C LEU A 9 21.95 -11.45 -27.33
N THR A 10 21.09 -12.08 -28.13
CA THR A 10 21.01 -13.54 -28.18
C THR A 10 22.34 -14.15 -28.64
N SER A 11 23.03 -13.51 -29.62
CA SER A 11 24.34 -13.93 -30.04
C SER A 11 25.44 -13.69 -29.00
N LEU A 12 25.36 -12.62 -28.20
CA LEU A 12 26.30 -12.39 -27.09
C LEU A 12 26.13 -13.40 -25.95
N ILE A 13 24.89 -13.82 -25.67
CA ILE A 13 24.59 -14.84 -24.65
C ILE A 13 25.03 -16.25 -25.12
N THR A 14 25.04 -16.50 -26.43
CA THR A 14 25.40 -17.81 -27.01
C THR A 14 26.88 -17.96 -27.41
N LEU A 15 27.63 -16.87 -27.56
CA LEU A 15 29.00 -16.88 -28.08
C LEU A 15 30.12 -17.01 -27.03
N GLN A 16 29.81 -16.89 -25.74
CA GLN A 16 30.75 -17.19 -24.66
C GLN A 16 30.12 -18.24 -23.74
N THR A 17 30.92 -19.12 -23.16
CA THR A 17 30.51 -19.96 -22.02
C THR A 17 30.12 -19.07 -20.86
N VAL A 18 28.89 -18.65 -20.88
CA VAL A 18 28.39 -17.49 -20.11
C VAL A 18 28.13 -17.86 -18.67
N LEU A 19 27.86 -19.13 -18.39
CA LEU A 19 27.58 -19.60 -17.05
C LEU A 19 28.82 -20.03 -16.30
N LYS A 20 29.02 -19.45 -15.13
CA LYS A 20 30.07 -19.86 -14.19
C LYS A 20 29.56 -21.03 -13.35
N TYR A 21 30.47 -21.94 -12.98
CA TYR A 21 30.18 -22.92 -11.94
C TYR A 21 29.99 -22.23 -10.60
N TYR A 22 28.97 -22.68 -9.87
CA TYR A 22 28.63 -22.13 -8.57
C TYR A 22 29.69 -22.48 -7.52
N ASP A 23 30.21 -21.50 -6.80
CA ASP A 23 31.13 -21.66 -5.69
C ASP A 23 30.45 -21.28 -4.36
N LEU A 24 30.49 -22.19 -3.38
CA LEU A 24 29.95 -21.97 -2.04
C LEU A 24 30.68 -20.87 -1.26
N LYS A 25 31.90 -20.51 -1.60
CA LYS A 25 32.69 -19.52 -0.87
C LYS A 25 32.51 -18.10 -1.37
N GLU A 26 32.03 -17.94 -2.60
CA GLU A 26 31.85 -16.62 -3.20
C GLU A 26 30.50 -15.97 -2.80
N GLU A 27 30.49 -14.65 -2.74
CA GLU A 27 29.24 -13.87 -2.50
C GLU A 27 28.25 -14.07 -3.65
N VAL A 28 26.98 -14.05 -3.30
CA VAL A 28 25.88 -14.25 -4.24
C VAL A 28 25.10 -12.97 -4.40
N THR A 29 24.87 -12.57 -5.64
CA THR A 29 24.01 -11.45 -6.02
C THR A 29 22.88 -11.94 -6.93
N VAL A 30 21.66 -11.62 -6.58
CA VAL A 30 20.48 -11.85 -7.42
C VAL A 30 20.05 -10.53 -8.03
N GLN A 31 20.08 -10.42 -9.34
CA GLN A 31 19.47 -9.29 -10.06
C GLN A 31 18.08 -9.71 -10.53
N CYS A 32 17.08 -8.88 -10.28
CA CYS A 32 15.72 -9.16 -10.70
C CYS A 32 15.03 -7.89 -11.20
N ASP A 33 14.11 -8.08 -12.17
CA ASP A 33 13.35 -7.05 -12.83
C ASP A 33 11.98 -7.57 -13.20
N ALA A 34 10.98 -6.67 -13.30
CA ALA A 34 9.62 -7.01 -13.69
C ALA A 34 9.12 -6.14 -14.85
N SER A 35 8.73 -6.77 -15.93
CA SER A 35 8.05 -6.13 -17.05
C SER A 35 6.52 -6.28 -16.95
N GLU A 36 5.81 -5.79 -17.97
CA GLU A 36 4.36 -5.97 -18.09
C GLU A 36 3.96 -7.46 -18.20
N HIS A 37 4.79 -8.30 -18.82
CA HIS A 37 4.43 -9.67 -19.22
C HIS A 37 5.26 -10.75 -18.55
N GLY A 38 6.42 -10.41 -17.98
CA GLY A 38 7.33 -11.41 -17.42
C GLY A 38 8.25 -10.85 -16.34
N LEU A 39 8.90 -11.77 -15.65
CA LEU A 39 9.92 -11.50 -14.65
C LEU A 39 11.28 -11.92 -15.20
N GLY A 40 12.31 -11.17 -14.88
CA GLY A 40 13.69 -11.49 -15.25
C GLY A 40 14.56 -11.66 -14.02
N ALA A 41 15.36 -12.70 -13.97
CA ALA A 41 16.30 -12.92 -12.88
C ALA A 41 17.64 -13.48 -13.35
N ALA A 42 18.72 -13.00 -12.75
CA ALA A 42 20.06 -13.51 -12.93
C ALA A 42 20.72 -13.74 -11.57
N LEU A 43 21.26 -14.94 -11.36
CA LEU A 43 22.10 -15.28 -10.22
C LEU A 43 23.55 -15.05 -10.61
N LEU A 44 24.24 -14.17 -9.90
CA LEU A 44 25.61 -13.76 -10.20
C LEU A 44 26.54 -14.12 -9.05
N GLN A 45 27.81 -14.44 -9.40
CA GLN A 45 28.90 -14.52 -8.43
C GLN A 45 30.12 -13.76 -8.98
N ASN A 46 30.51 -12.68 -8.27
CA ASN A 46 31.63 -11.81 -8.65
C ASN A 46 31.49 -11.22 -10.09
N GLY A 47 30.22 -10.99 -10.53
CA GLY A 47 29.92 -10.43 -11.85
C GLY A 47 29.43 -11.46 -12.87
N PRO A 48 30.10 -12.58 -13.15
CA PRO A 48 29.60 -13.60 -14.07
C PRO A 48 28.31 -14.28 -13.57
N PRO A 49 27.36 -14.61 -14.49
CA PRO A 49 26.14 -15.30 -14.17
C PRO A 49 26.38 -16.81 -13.93
N VAL A 50 25.62 -17.33 -12.95
CA VAL A 50 25.55 -18.75 -12.62
C VAL A 50 24.26 -19.38 -13.16
N ALA A 51 23.15 -18.62 -13.08
CA ALA A 51 21.85 -19.08 -13.55
C ALA A 51 20.97 -17.91 -13.98
N PHE A 52 20.01 -18.22 -14.83
CA PHE A 52 18.99 -17.27 -15.31
C PHE A 52 17.60 -17.83 -15.06
N ALA A 53 16.63 -16.92 -14.94
CA ALA A 53 15.21 -17.26 -14.94
C ALA A 53 14.41 -16.15 -15.62
N SER A 54 13.40 -16.56 -16.40
CA SER A 54 12.52 -15.64 -17.12
C SER A 54 11.08 -16.19 -17.15
N PRO A 55 10.40 -16.30 -16.00
CA PRO A 55 9.01 -16.76 -15.99
C PRO A 55 8.06 -15.68 -16.53
N SER A 56 7.02 -16.14 -17.24
CA SER A 56 5.91 -15.29 -17.71
C SER A 56 4.95 -15.02 -16.56
N LEU A 57 4.40 -13.81 -16.51
CA LEU A 57 3.33 -13.46 -15.58
C LEU A 57 1.99 -14.08 -16.03
N SER A 58 1.27 -14.67 -15.10
CA SER A 58 -0.11 -15.10 -15.30
C SER A 58 -1.02 -13.89 -15.59
N GLN A 59 -2.22 -14.14 -16.12
CA GLN A 59 -3.17 -13.07 -16.43
C GLN A 59 -3.54 -12.24 -15.18
N THR A 60 -3.61 -12.87 -14.03
CA THR A 60 -3.87 -12.21 -12.75
C THR A 60 -2.68 -11.38 -12.30
N GLU A 61 -1.47 -11.91 -12.38
CA GLU A 61 -0.24 -11.20 -11.98
C GLU A 61 0.06 -10.01 -12.88
N ARG A 62 -0.33 -10.03 -14.15
CA ARG A 62 -0.25 -8.86 -15.04
C ARG A 62 -1.06 -7.67 -14.55
N GLN A 63 -2.11 -7.91 -13.75
CA GLN A 63 -2.94 -6.87 -13.13
C GLN A 63 -2.39 -6.35 -11.80
N TYR A 64 -1.26 -6.85 -11.34
CA TYR A 64 -0.62 -6.34 -10.13
C TYR A 64 -0.06 -4.93 -10.35
N ALA A 65 -0.01 -4.13 -9.28
CA ALA A 65 0.69 -2.86 -9.29
C ALA A 65 2.17 -3.08 -9.63
N GLN A 66 2.85 -2.10 -10.27
CA GLN A 66 4.25 -2.27 -10.64
C GLN A 66 5.12 -2.66 -9.43
N ILE A 67 4.93 -2.00 -8.29
CA ILE A 67 5.65 -2.34 -7.06
C ILE A 67 5.42 -3.79 -6.58
N GLU A 68 4.23 -4.33 -6.83
CA GLU A 68 3.90 -5.73 -6.50
C GLU A 68 4.58 -6.70 -7.48
N LYS A 69 4.67 -6.34 -8.77
CA LYS A 69 5.40 -7.12 -9.78
C LYS A 69 6.90 -7.17 -9.48
N GLU A 70 7.49 -6.04 -9.09
CA GLU A 70 8.89 -5.98 -8.68
C GLU A 70 9.17 -6.85 -7.45
N CYS A 71 8.29 -6.78 -6.45
CA CYS A 71 8.40 -7.65 -5.28
C CYS A 71 8.24 -9.14 -5.66
N LEU A 72 7.31 -9.44 -6.58
CA LEU A 72 7.10 -10.80 -7.11
C LEU A 72 8.35 -11.30 -7.85
N ALA A 73 9.07 -10.42 -8.57
CA ALA A 73 10.34 -10.78 -9.21
C ALA A 73 11.39 -11.22 -8.18
N ILE A 74 11.48 -10.53 -7.04
CA ILE A 74 12.38 -10.93 -5.94
C ILE A 74 11.97 -12.30 -5.38
N VAL A 75 10.67 -12.50 -5.09
CA VAL A 75 10.17 -13.78 -4.56
C VAL A 75 10.44 -14.92 -5.52
N SER A 76 10.04 -14.77 -6.79
CA SER A 76 10.23 -15.76 -7.83
C SER A 76 11.71 -16.12 -8.04
N SER A 77 12.58 -15.12 -8.02
CA SER A 77 14.03 -15.30 -8.14
C SER A 77 14.60 -16.10 -6.98
N CYS A 78 14.24 -15.72 -5.74
CA CYS A 78 14.73 -16.42 -4.55
C CYS A 78 14.25 -17.87 -4.47
N GLU A 79 13.02 -18.14 -4.91
CA GLU A 79 12.49 -19.48 -4.95
C GLU A 79 13.09 -20.33 -6.05
N ARG A 80 13.22 -19.75 -7.25
CA ARG A 80 13.85 -20.43 -8.39
C ARG A 80 15.30 -20.81 -8.10
N PHE A 81 16.02 -19.93 -7.43
CA PHE A 81 17.42 -20.13 -7.06
C PHE A 81 17.60 -20.71 -5.65
N SER A 82 16.53 -21.21 -5.02
CA SER A 82 16.56 -21.65 -3.62
C SER A 82 17.67 -22.65 -3.32
N GLN A 83 17.99 -23.56 -4.24
CA GLN A 83 19.09 -24.52 -4.08
C GLN A 83 20.48 -23.85 -3.93
N TYR A 84 20.67 -22.64 -4.47
CA TYR A 84 21.92 -21.88 -4.36
C TYR A 84 21.90 -20.91 -3.17
N LEU A 85 20.72 -20.51 -2.72
CA LEU A 85 20.53 -19.45 -1.72
C LEU A 85 20.29 -19.96 -0.31
N THR A 86 19.77 -21.18 -0.16
CA THR A 86 19.47 -21.75 1.17
C THR A 86 20.74 -21.93 1.98
N GLY A 87 20.73 -21.43 3.22
CA GLY A 87 21.88 -21.53 4.14
C GLY A 87 22.96 -20.48 3.93
N ARG A 88 22.78 -19.53 3.01
CA ARG A 88 23.71 -18.41 2.86
C ARG A 88 23.54 -17.40 3.99
N GLU A 89 24.67 -16.94 4.53
CA GLU A 89 24.67 -15.91 5.58
C GLU A 89 24.17 -14.58 5.08
N LYS A 90 24.43 -14.26 3.80
CA LYS A 90 24.01 -13.00 3.17
C LYS A 90 23.78 -13.21 1.67
N ILE A 91 22.65 -12.67 1.17
CA ILE A 91 22.31 -12.67 -0.24
C ILE A 91 22.02 -11.22 -0.64
N THR A 92 22.82 -10.68 -1.57
CA THR A 92 22.56 -9.36 -2.12
C THR A 92 21.48 -9.47 -3.22
N VAL A 93 20.41 -8.66 -3.12
CA VAL A 93 19.37 -8.58 -4.15
C VAL A 93 19.38 -7.19 -4.73
N GLU A 94 19.60 -7.09 -6.04
CA GLU A 94 19.60 -5.85 -6.81
C GLU A 94 18.34 -5.75 -7.68
N PHE A 95 17.67 -4.60 -7.64
CA PHE A 95 16.44 -4.31 -8.41
C PHE A 95 16.34 -2.82 -8.70
N ASP A 96 15.51 -2.40 -9.67
CA ASP A 96 15.50 -1.01 -10.13
C ASP A 96 14.28 -0.17 -9.66
N HIS A 97 13.51 -0.66 -8.70
CA HIS A 97 12.34 0.04 -8.17
C HIS A 97 12.62 0.68 -6.79
N LYS A 98 13.10 1.91 -6.78
CA LYS A 98 13.51 2.64 -5.57
C LYS A 98 12.48 2.66 -4.42
N PRO A 99 11.14 2.85 -4.66
CA PRO A 99 10.14 2.80 -3.59
C PRO A 99 10.10 1.46 -2.84
N LEU A 100 10.39 0.35 -3.51
CA LEU A 100 10.39 -0.97 -2.89
C LEU A 100 11.49 -1.11 -1.82
N GLN A 101 12.66 -0.49 -2.02
CA GLN A 101 13.72 -0.46 -1.01
C GLN A 101 13.23 0.13 0.32
N SER A 102 12.47 1.22 0.26
CA SER A 102 11.93 1.86 1.46
C SER A 102 10.90 0.99 2.18
N ILE A 103 10.15 0.15 1.44
CA ILE A 103 9.18 -0.79 2.03
C ILE A 103 9.89 -1.92 2.78
N PHE A 104 10.97 -2.46 2.22
CA PHE A 104 11.77 -3.48 2.91
C PHE A 104 12.42 -2.99 4.21
N GLN A 105 12.65 -1.69 4.34
CA GLN A 105 13.20 -1.06 5.54
C GLN A 105 12.14 -0.74 6.61
N LYS A 106 10.86 -0.72 6.24
CA LYS A 106 9.73 -0.43 7.14
C LYS A 106 9.17 -1.72 7.74
N SER A 107 8.28 -1.56 8.73
CA SER A 107 7.51 -2.68 9.26
C SER A 107 6.65 -3.32 8.16
N ILE A 108 6.67 -4.64 8.06
CA ILE A 108 5.86 -5.43 7.12
C ILE A 108 4.38 -5.05 7.21
N LEU A 109 3.88 -4.74 8.40
CA LEU A 109 2.48 -4.37 8.64
C LEU A 109 2.06 -3.06 7.94
N SER A 110 3.01 -2.21 7.55
CA SER A 110 2.72 -0.96 6.84
C SER A 110 2.52 -1.13 5.34
N ALA A 111 2.91 -2.25 4.78
CA ALA A 111 2.80 -2.54 3.35
C ALA A 111 1.37 -3.03 2.98
N PRO A 112 0.94 -2.95 1.70
CA PRO A 112 -0.25 -3.62 1.20
C PRO A 112 -0.24 -5.12 1.47
N CYS A 113 -1.40 -5.73 1.71
CA CYS A 113 -1.51 -7.14 2.13
C CYS A 113 -0.79 -8.13 1.20
N ARG A 114 -0.79 -7.88 -0.11
CA ARG A 114 -0.09 -8.73 -1.07
C ARG A 114 1.42 -8.65 -0.89
N LEU A 115 1.97 -7.44 -0.72
CA LEU A 115 3.38 -7.24 -0.42
C LEU A 115 3.78 -7.86 0.92
N GLN A 116 2.93 -7.73 1.96
CA GLN A 116 3.18 -8.38 3.25
C GLN A 116 3.41 -9.88 3.09
N ARG A 117 2.55 -10.56 2.32
CA ARG A 117 2.67 -12.01 2.08
C ARG A 117 3.93 -12.37 1.30
N MET A 118 4.26 -11.60 0.27
CA MET A 118 5.49 -11.76 -0.48
C MET A 118 6.72 -11.60 0.42
N MET A 119 6.73 -10.57 1.27
CA MET A 119 7.82 -10.34 2.22
C MET A 119 7.93 -11.44 3.28
N LEU A 120 6.80 -12.00 3.75
CA LEU A 120 6.81 -13.15 4.68
C LEU A 120 7.48 -14.39 4.04
N ARG A 121 7.26 -14.64 2.75
CA ARG A 121 7.92 -15.74 2.02
C ARG A 121 9.43 -15.56 1.92
N LEU A 122 9.88 -14.30 1.84
CA LEU A 122 11.29 -13.96 1.75
C LEU A 122 12.03 -14.07 3.09
N GLN A 123 11.34 -14.11 4.22
CA GLN A 123 11.97 -14.18 5.56
C GLN A 123 12.86 -15.41 5.78
N ARG A 124 12.69 -16.48 5.02
CA ARG A 124 13.55 -17.66 5.05
C ARG A 124 14.94 -17.42 4.48
N PHE A 125 15.17 -16.30 3.78
CA PHE A 125 16.43 -15.91 3.20
C PHE A 125 16.98 -14.66 3.91
N ASN A 126 18.27 -14.60 4.14
CA ASN A 126 18.92 -13.41 4.69
C ASN A 126 19.28 -12.43 3.57
N LEU A 127 18.33 -11.58 3.20
CA LEU A 127 18.43 -10.68 2.05
C LEU A 127 18.98 -9.30 2.44
N ASP A 128 19.96 -8.83 1.69
CA ASP A 128 20.44 -7.45 1.65
C ASP A 128 19.94 -6.79 0.36
N VAL A 129 18.85 -6.03 0.46
CA VAL A 129 18.08 -5.51 -0.68
C VAL A 129 18.62 -4.14 -1.09
N LYS A 130 19.09 -3.99 -2.34
CA LYS A 130 19.74 -2.79 -2.85
C LYS A 130 19.08 -2.29 -4.13
N TYR A 131 18.80 -1.00 -4.16
CA TYR A 131 18.40 -0.32 -5.39
C TYR A 131 19.62 -0.18 -6.33
N LYS A 132 19.40 -0.52 -7.59
CA LYS A 132 20.37 -0.33 -8.67
C LYS A 132 19.65 0.21 -9.91
N PRO A 133 20.15 1.28 -10.55
CA PRO A 133 19.50 1.81 -11.74
C PRO A 133 19.37 0.77 -12.85
N GLY A 134 18.22 0.70 -13.53
CA GLY A 134 17.91 -0.29 -14.57
C GLY A 134 18.92 -0.32 -15.70
N ALA A 135 19.53 0.83 -16.05
CA ALA A 135 20.61 0.91 -17.03
C ALA A 135 21.85 0.06 -16.67
N GLN A 136 22.01 -0.34 -15.42
CA GLN A 136 23.08 -1.22 -14.93
C GLN A 136 22.61 -2.66 -14.73
N MET A 137 21.33 -2.96 -14.98
CA MET A 137 20.69 -4.26 -14.79
C MET A 137 20.17 -4.86 -16.11
N TYR A 138 20.85 -4.55 -17.22
CA TYR A 138 20.42 -4.90 -18.58
C TYR A 138 20.10 -6.39 -18.78
N VAL A 139 20.71 -7.29 -18.02
CA VAL A 139 20.44 -8.74 -18.12
C VAL A 139 19.05 -9.06 -17.57
N ALA A 140 18.73 -8.60 -16.35
CA ALA A 140 17.43 -8.85 -15.74
C ALA A 140 16.30 -8.14 -16.53
N ASP A 141 16.50 -6.88 -16.96
CA ASP A 141 15.57 -6.14 -17.81
C ASP A 141 15.30 -6.84 -19.14
N HIS A 142 16.35 -7.36 -19.79
CA HIS A 142 16.17 -8.13 -21.02
C HIS A 142 15.38 -9.42 -20.78
N LEU A 143 15.71 -10.17 -19.74
CA LEU A 143 15.04 -11.42 -19.39
C LEU A 143 13.58 -11.22 -19.03
N SER A 144 13.23 -10.12 -18.35
CA SER A 144 11.84 -9.79 -18.00
C SER A 144 10.95 -9.58 -19.24
N ARG A 145 11.55 -9.05 -20.33
CA ARG A 145 10.86 -8.77 -21.61
C ARG A 145 10.92 -9.92 -22.60
N ALA A 146 11.87 -10.84 -22.45
CA ALA A 146 12.08 -11.97 -23.32
C ALA A 146 11.23 -13.20 -22.95
N SER A 147 10.27 -13.04 -22.01
CA SER A 147 9.41 -14.16 -21.61
C SER A 147 8.65 -14.72 -22.81
N LEU A 148 8.84 -16.01 -23.08
CA LEU A 148 8.16 -16.71 -24.18
C LEU A 148 6.68 -16.86 -23.82
N ALA A 149 5.81 -16.45 -24.74
CA ALA A 149 4.35 -16.43 -24.55
C ALA A 149 3.71 -17.83 -24.38
N ASP A 150 4.44 -18.90 -24.66
CA ASP A 150 3.90 -20.27 -24.73
C ASP A 150 4.88 -21.33 -24.18
N HIS A 151 4.98 -21.44 -22.86
CA HIS A 151 5.43 -22.68 -22.25
C HIS A 151 4.45 -23.14 -21.17
N LYS A 152 3.49 -23.97 -21.61
CA LYS A 152 2.48 -24.62 -20.76
C LYS A 152 3.03 -25.66 -19.78
N GLU A 153 4.32 -26.01 -19.81
CA GLU A 153 4.80 -27.21 -19.14
C GLU A 153 5.69 -27.02 -17.90
N MET A 154 5.99 -25.78 -17.47
CA MET A 154 6.73 -25.57 -16.20
C MET A 154 5.89 -24.88 -15.11
N THR A 155 4.60 -24.88 -15.24
CA THR A 155 3.68 -24.07 -14.41
C THR A 155 3.20 -24.73 -13.12
N ASP A 156 3.37 -26.04 -12.92
CA ASP A 156 2.72 -26.72 -11.79
C ASP A 156 3.24 -26.31 -10.41
N SER A 157 4.54 -26.04 -10.28
CA SER A 157 5.10 -25.62 -8.98
C SER A 157 4.85 -24.14 -8.64
N PHE A 158 4.80 -23.27 -9.68
CA PHE A 158 4.52 -21.84 -9.48
C PHE A 158 3.02 -21.52 -9.32
N GLN A 159 2.13 -22.26 -9.97
CA GLN A 159 0.68 -22.07 -9.84
C GLN A 159 0.15 -22.40 -8.46
N VAL A 160 0.71 -23.39 -7.77
CA VAL A 160 0.34 -23.71 -6.39
C VAL A 160 0.60 -22.53 -5.44
N PHE A 161 1.67 -21.79 -5.68
CA PHE A 161 2.05 -20.64 -4.86
C PHE A 161 1.26 -19.36 -5.19
N ALA A 162 0.89 -19.14 -6.46
CA ALA A 162 0.01 -18.04 -6.86
C ALA A 162 -1.37 -18.17 -6.20
N LEU A 163 -1.94 -19.37 -6.16
CA LEU A 163 -3.21 -19.66 -5.50
C LEU A 163 -3.19 -19.34 -3.99
N GLU A 164 -2.12 -19.61 -3.27
CA GLU A 164 -2.02 -19.29 -1.84
C GLU A 164 -1.93 -17.77 -1.57
N VAL A 165 -1.32 -17.00 -2.46
CA VAL A 165 -1.28 -15.53 -2.36
C VAL A 165 -2.62 -14.90 -2.73
N GLU A 166 -3.39 -15.53 -3.64
CA GLU A 166 -4.69 -15.04 -4.10
C GLU A 166 -5.84 -15.35 -3.15
N THR A 167 -5.76 -16.44 -2.35
CA THR A 167 -6.88 -16.94 -1.54
C THR A 167 -7.38 -15.99 -0.44
N LEU A 168 -6.62 -14.96 -0.06
CA LEU A 168 -7.06 -13.94 0.88
C LEU A 168 -7.02 -12.57 0.21
N THR A 169 -8.05 -12.21 -0.51
CA THR A 169 -8.17 -10.87 -1.10
C THR A 169 -8.58 -9.85 -0.03
N PRO A 170 -8.31 -8.54 -0.19
CA PRO A 170 -8.89 -7.50 0.64
C PRO A 170 -10.42 -7.58 0.72
N PHE A 171 -11.05 -8.24 -0.26
CA PHE A 171 -12.49 -8.52 -0.29
C PHE A 171 -12.97 -9.47 0.79
N ASP A 172 -12.15 -10.43 1.23
CA ASP A 172 -12.55 -11.40 2.27
C ASP A 172 -12.74 -10.72 3.63
N SER A 173 -12.04 -9.60 3.83
CA SER A 173 -12.18 -8.78 5.03
C SER A 173 -13.30 -7.73 4.92
N ILE A 174 -13.70 -7.34 3.69
CA ILE A 174 -14.76 -6.37 3.45
C ILE A 174 -16.02 -7.10 2.99
N LYS A 175 -16.99 -7.27 3.88
CA LYS A 175 -18.31 -7.82 3.55
C LYS A 175 -19.12 -6.81 2.72
N VAL A 176 -18.79 -6.66 1.44
CA VAL A 176 -19.55 -5.82 0.50
C VAL A 176 -20.60 -6.69 -0.19
N ALA A 177 -21.86 -6.27 -0.13
CA ALA A 177 -22.94 -6.95 -0.85
C ALA A 177 -22.65 -6.97 -2.37
N PRO A 178 -22.88 -8.11 -3.07
CA PRO A 178 -22.54 -8.25 -4.50
C PRO A 178 -23.08 -7.15 -5.41
N GLY A 179 -24.29 -6.64 -5.14
CA GLY A 179 -24.88 -5.55 -5.89
C GLY A 179 -24.14 -4.21 -5.75
N ARG A 180 -23.51 -3.97 -4.60
CA ARG A 180 -22.67 -2.80 -4.36
C ARG A 180 -21.35 -2.87 -5.10
N LEU A 181 -20.79 -4.06 -5.20
CA LEU A 181 -19.55 -4.29 -5.94
C LEU A 181 -19.74 -3.93 -7.42
N SER A 182 -20.82 -4.41 -8.03
CA SER A 182 -21.15 -4.10 -9.42
C SER A 182 -21.38 -2.60 -9.65
N GLN A 183 -22.01 -1.92 -8.70
CA GLN A 183 -22.20 -0.47 -8.76
C GLN A 183 -20.85 0.26 -8.70
N LEU A 184 -19.97 -0.11 -7.77
CA LEU A 184 -18.62 0.45 -7.64
C LEU A 184 -17.81 0.28 -8.93
N GLN A 185 -17.85 -0.90 -9.53
CA GLN A 185 -17.15 -1.20 -10.78
C GLN A 185 -17.66 -0.35 -11.95
N LYS A 186 -18.99 -0.21 -12.08
CA LYS A 186 -19.61 0.63 -13.12
C LYS A 186 -19.26 2.11 -12.97
N CYS A 187 -19.40 2.66 -11.75
CA CYS A 187 -19.06 4.05 -11.49
C CYS A 187 -17.58 4.35 -11.63
N LYS A 188 -16.70 3.38 -11.31
CA LYS A 188 -15.27 3.50 -11.51
C LYS A 188 -14.91 3.58 -13.00
N ALA A 189 -15.52 2.78 -13.85
CA ALA A 189 -15.27 2.79 -15.30
C ALA A 189 -15.61 4.15 -15.95
N GLN A 190 -16.46 4.95 -15.31
CA GLN A 190 -16.84 6.29 -15.76
C GLN A 190 -16.00 7.41 -15.13
N ASP A 191 -15.17 7.10 -14.14
CA ASP A 191 -14.35 8.08 -13.42
C ASP A 191 -12.94 8.16 -14.05
N LEU A 192 -12.70 9.20 -14.86
CA LEU A 192 -11.43 9.45 -15.55
C LEU A 192 -10.24 9.53 -14.58
N VAL A 193 -10.45 10.07 -13.37
CA VAL A 193 -9.39 10.18 -12.35
C VAL A 193 -8.95 8.78 -11.90
N LEU A 194 -9.92 7.89 -11.65
CA LEU A 194 -9.63 6.53 -11.21
C LEU A 194 -9.09 5.65 -12.34
N GLU A 195 -9.46 5.90 -13.60
CA GLU A 195 -8.83 5.19 -14.74
C GLU A 195 -7.38 5.66 -14.95
N THR A 196 -7.11 6.96 -14.85
CA THR A 196 -5.73 7.47 -14.87
C THR A 196 -4.92 6.91 -13.70
N LEU A 197 -5.51 6.87 -12.50
CA LEU A 197 -4.86 6.28 -11.32
C LEU A 197 -4.57 4.78 -11.53
N LYS A 198 -5.50 4.03 -12.08
CA LYS A 198 -5.32 2.61 -12.42
C LYS A 198 -4.15 2.41 -13.38
N THR A 199 -4.11 3.17 -14.47
CA THR A 199 -3.03 3.09 -15.43
C THR A 199 -1.69 3.39 -14.77
N THR A 200 -1.59 4.47 -13.97
CA THR A 200 -0.36 4.82 -13.27
C THR A 200 0.07 3.74 -12.25
N VAL A 201 -0.87 3.10 -11.57
CA VAL A 201 -0.56 1.99 -10.64
C VAL A 201 0.01 0.78 -11.39
N LEU A 202 -0.51 0.48 -12.58
CA LEU A 202 -0.07 -0.66 -13.39
C LEU A 202 1.26 -0.42 -14.12
N THR A 203 1.48 0.81 -14.61
CA THR A 203 2.69 1.18 -15.38
C THR A 203 3.82 1.69 -14.50
N GLY A 204 3.53 2.05 -13.26
CA GLY A 204 4.46 2.64 -12.30
C GLY A 204 4.24 4.15 -12.12
N TRP A 205 4.57 4.64 -10.92
CA TRP A 205 4.52 6.05 -10.57
C TRP A 205 5.79 6.75 -11.08
N PRO A 206 5.71 8.01 -11.54
CA PRO A 206 6.89 8.78 -11.90
C PRO A 206 7.79 9.01 -10.68
N GLU A 207 9.05 9.36 -10.90
CA GLU A 207 9.99 9.59 -9.79
C GLU A 207 9.66 10.86 -8.99
N LYS A 208 9.16 11.88 -9.67
CA LYS A 208 8.85 13.17 -9.07
C LYS A 208 7.36 13.46 -9.09
N ARG A 209 6.88 14.14 -8.04
CA ARG A 209 5.48 14.55 -7.93
C ARG A 209 5.03 15.47 -9.07
N ASP A 210 5.92 16.31 -9.58
CA ASP A 210 5.61 17.29 -10.64
C ASP A 210 5.35 16.61 -11.99
N GLU A 211 5.93 15.45 -12.22
CA GLU A 211 5.71 14.61 -13.40
C GLU A 211 4.39 13.83 -13.34
N CYS A 212 3.79 13.77 -12.14
CA CYS A 212 2.52 13.09 -11.94
C CYS A 212 1.37 13.88 -12.56
N PRO A 213 0.43 13.21 -13.29
CA PRO A 213 -0.77 13.85 -13.80
C PRO A 213 -1.52 14.62 -12.72
N VAL A 214 -1.90 15.88 -13.00
CA VAL A 214 -2.53 16.77 -12.00
C VAL A 214 -3.73 16.14 -11.32
N GLN A 215 -4.52 15.37 -12.07
CA GLN A 215 -5.76 14.72 -11.61
C GLN A 215 -5.55 13.71 -10.47
N ILE A 216 -4.36 13.09 -10.38
CA ILE A 216 -4.05 12.05 -9.40
C ILE A 216 -2.98 12.48 -8.39
N ARG A 217 -2.54 13.74 -8.40
CA ARG A 217 -1.51 14.26 -7.46
C ARG A 217 -1.91 14.12 -5.98
N ASP A 218 -3.19 14.15 -5.68
CA ASP A 218 -3.70 13.97 -4.31
C ASP A 218 -3.46 12.55 -3.79
N TYR A 219 -3.29 11.57 -4.70
CA TYR A 219 -2.96 10.21 -4.36
C TYR A 219 -1.46 9.96 -4.21
N TRP A 220 -0.61 10.90 -4.61
CA TRP A 220 0.85 10.76 -4.61
C TRP A 220 1.44 10.30 -3.27
N ASN A 221 0.97 10.88 -2.17
CA ASN A 221 1.46 10.54 -0.82
C ASN A 221 1.10 9.10 -0.38
N TYR A 222 0.17 8.47 -1.09
CA TYR A 222 -0.34 7.13 -0.81
C TYR A 222 0.08 6.11 -1.87
N ARG A 223 0.95 6.49 -2.82
CA ARG A 223 1.29 5.68 -3.99
C ARG A 223 1.80 4.28 -3.67
N GLU A 224 2.53 4.13 -2.56
CA GLU A 224 3.09 2.86 -2.10
C GLU A 224 2.02 1.94 -1.46
N GLU A 225 0.87 2.50 -1.08
CA GLU A 225 -0.22 1.81 -0.42
C GLU A 225 -1.38 1.45 -1.38
N ILE A 226 -1.29 1.91 -2.64
CA ILE A 226 -2.37 1.70 -3.62
C ILE A 226 -2.11 0.43 -4.40
N SER A 227 -3.14 -0.44 -4.45
CA SER A 227 -3.12 -1.70 -5.19
C SER A 227 -4.40 -1.88 -6.01
N LEU A 228 -4.37 -2.77 -7.00
CA LEU A 228 -5.51 -3.12 -7.85
C LEU A 228 -5.94 -4.56 -7.56
N HIS A 229 -7.22 -4.76 -7.23
CA HIS A 229 -7.81 -6.08 -7.02
C HIS A 229 -9.19 -6.15 -7.70
N ASN A 230 -9.43 -7.17 -8.52
CA ASN A 230 -10.71 -7.40 -9.20
C ASN A 230 -11.27 -6.15 -9.90
N GLY A 231 -10.36 -5.37 -10.51
CA GLY A 231 -10.74 -4.13 -11.20
C GLY A 231 -11.02 -2.94 -10.29
N LEU A 232 -10.95 -3.05 -8.98
CA LEU A 232 -11.10 -1.95 -8.04
C LEU A 232 -9.76 -1.52 -7.44
N LEU A 233 -9.64 -0.23 -7.16
CA LEU A 233 -8.47 0.35 -6.51
C LEU A 233 -8.66 0.34 -4.99
N PHE A 234 -7.60 -0.02 -4.29
CA PHE A 234 -7.54 -0.08 -2.83
C PHE A 234 -6.38 0.76 -2.31
N LYS A 235 -6.58 1.38 -1.17
CA LYS A 235 -5.51 1.89 -0.32
C LYS A 235 -5.36 0.95 0.87
N ASN A 236 -4.35 0.09 0.88
CA ASN A 236 -4.24 -1.04 1.79
C ASN A 236 -5.48 -1.95 1.70
N GLN A 237 -6.33 -1.97 2.74
CA GLN A 237 -7.58 -2.74 2.78
C GLN A 237 -8.82 -1.90 2.46
N ARG A 238 -8.69 -0.61 2.16
CA ARG A 238 -9.79 0.33 1.95
C ARG A 238 -10.07 0.53 0.48
N VAL A 239 -11.34 0.42 0.08
CA VAL A 239 -11.74 0.68 -1.31
C VAL A 239 -11.63 2.17 -1.62
N ILE A 240 -10.98 2.51 -2.74
CA ILE A 240 -10.98 3.89 -3.26
C ILE A 240 -12.31 4.14 -3.97
N VAL A 241 -13.05 5.12 -3.47
CA VAL A 241 -14.43 5.40 -3.89
C VAL A 241 -14.47 6.40 -5.05
N PRO A 242 -15.13 6.06 -6.18
CA PRO A 242 -15.38 6.97 -7.29
C PRO A 242 -16.16 8.23 -6.84
N LYS A 243 -15.87 9.38 -7.46
CA LYS A 243 -16.50 10.66 -7.10
C LYS A 243 -18.03 10.63 -7.15
N ALA A 244 -18.59 9.92 -8.13
CA ALA A 244 -20.04 9.84 -8.36
C ALA A 244 -20.86 9.31 -7.17
N ILE A 245 -20.28 8.42 -6.35
CA ILE A 245 -21.01 7.77 -5.25
C ILE A 245 -20.54 8.22 -3.86
N ARG A 246 -19.59 9.16 -3.76
CA ARG A 246 -19.11 9.68 -2.46
C ARG A 246 -20.24 10.33 -1.66
N SER A 247 -21.11 11.12 -2.30
CA SER A 247 -22.24 11.78 -1.64
C SER A 247 -23.23 10.78 -1.04
N GLU A 248 -23.52 9.69 -1.75
CA GLU A 248 -24.40 8.61 -1.25
C GLU A 248 -23.77 7.93 -0.03
N ILE A 249 -22.46 7.61 -0.12
CA ILE A 249 -21.73 6.98 0.99
C ILE A 249 -21.69 7.92 2.21
N LEU A 250 -21.37 9.20 2.02
CA LEU A 250 -21.35 10.20 3.08
C LEU A 250 -22.72 10.32 3.76
N SER A 251 -23.81 10.39 2.98
CA SER A 251 -25.17 10.46 3.52
C SER A 251 -25.51 9.25 4.39
N ARG A 252 -25.15 8.04 3.96
CA ARG A 252 -25.37 6.81 4.74
C ARG A 252 -24.55 6.75 6.02
N ILE A 253 -23.29 7.15 5.95
CA ILE A 253 -22.40 7.20 7.11
C ILE A 253 -22.94 8.18 8.13
N HIS A 254 -23.47 9.30 7.64
CA HIS A 254 -23.93 10.42 8.44
C HIS A 254 -25.39 10.30 8.93
N SER A 255 -26.14 9.33 8.44
CA SER A 255 -27.57 9.16 8.77
C SER A 255 -27.89 9.08 10.26
N SER A 256 -26.91 8.68 11.08
CA SER A 256 -27.07 8.56 12.55
C SER A 256 -26.61 9.80 13.33
N HIS A 257 -26.11 10.86 12.67
CA HIS A 257 -25.63 12.12 13.29
C HIS A 257 -24.73 11.95 14.52
N GLN A 258 -23.87 10.92 14.51
CA GLN A 258 -22.99 10.59 15.66
C GLN A 258 -21.74 11.47 15.75
N GLY A 259 -21.68 12.56 14.99
CA GLY A 259 -20.53 13.46 14.89
C GLY A 259 -19.45 12.91 13.93
N CYS A 260 -18.61 13.83 13.43
CA CYS A 260 -17.61 13.54 12.39
C CYS A 260 -16.58 12.48 12.81
N VAL A 261 -16.15 12.50 14.08
CA VAL A 261 -15.13 11.55 14.61
C VAL A 261 -15.68 10.11 14.61
N SER A 262 -16.91 9.91 15.03
CA SER A 262 -17.55 8.59 15.03
C SER A 262 -17.80 8.07 13.62
N CYS A 263 -18.23 8.96 12.71
CA CYS A 263 -18.39 8.64 11.30
C CYS A 263 -17.07 8.24 10.64
N LEU A 264 -16.00 9.00 10.87
CA LEU A 264 -14.67 8.68 10.37
C LEU A 264 -14.15 7.34 10.93
N ARG A 265 -14.41 7.06 12.22
CA ARG A 265 -14.01 5.78 12.83
C ARG A 265 -14.69 4.60 12.17
N LYS A 266 -15.97 4.69 11.84
CA LYS A 266 -16.73 3.63 11.16
C LYS A 266 -16.27 3.37 9.73
N THR A 267 -15.77 4.39 9.05
CA THR A 267 -15.37 4.31 7.64
C THR A 267 -13.90 4.10 7.43
N LYS A 268 -13.10 4.40 8.46
CA LYS A 268 -11.64 4.37 8.42
C LYS A 268 -11.05 3.07 7.87
N ASP A 269 -11.75 1.95 8.04
CA ASP A 269 -11.26 0.62 7.66
C ASP A 269 -11.88 0.09 6.36
N ILE A 270 -12.86 0.79 5.79
CA ILE A 270 -13.65 0.29 4.65
C ILE A 270 -13.41 1.09 3.37
N VAL A 271 -13.45 2.42 3.45
CA VAL A 271 -13.41 3.31 2.28
C VAL A 271 -12.34 4.38 2.40
N PHE A 272 -11.89 4.88 1.25
CA PHE A 272 -10.89 5.94 1.18
C PHE A 272 -11.09 6.82 -0.06
N TRP A 273 -10.87 8.11 0.09
CA TRP A 273 -10.53 9.09 -0.96
C TRP A 273 -9.81 10.28 -0.34
N PRO A 274 -8.97 11.01 -1.08
CA PRO A 274 -8.32 12.23 -0.59
C PRO A 274 -9.37 13.29 -0.20
N GLY A 275 -9.18 13.98 0.94
CA GLY A 275 -10.12 15.00 1.40
C GLY A 275 -11.40 14.46 2.07
N MET A 276 -11.56 13.14 2.26
CA MET A 276 -12.76 12.54 2.87
C MET A 276 -13.13 13.16 4.22
N LYS A 277 -12.12 13.52 5.02
CA LYS A 277 -12.33 14.14 6.33
C LYS A 277 -13.01 15.51 6.21
N ASP A 278 -12.54 16.31 5.28
CA ASP A 278 -13.02 17.67 5.09
C ASP A 278 -14.44 17.67 4.50
N GLU A 279 -14.70 16.79 3.52
CA GLU A 279 -16.04 16.60 2.96
C GLU A 279 -17.09 16.14 4.00
N LEU A 280 -16.66 15.40 5.01
CA LEU A 280 -17.56 14.88 6.05
C LEU A 280 -17.88 15.95 7.09
N VAL A 281 -16.95 16.86 7.37
CA VAL A 281 -17.12 17.96 8.34
C VAL A 281 -18.01 19.05 7.76
N GLU A 282 -17.83 19.40 6.49
CA GLU A 282 -18.47 20.58 5.88
C GLU A 282 -19.95 20.41 5.54
N ARG A 283 -20.48 19.20 5.45
CA ARG A 283 -21.81 18.93 4.85
C ARG A 283 -23.00 18.80 5.81
N CYS A 284 -22.80 18.81 7.12
CA CYS A 284 -23.93 18.65 8.04
C CYS A 284 -24.19 19.89 8.92
N SER A 285 -25.22 20.64 8.60
CA SER A 285 -25.69 21.77 9.42
C SER A 285 -26.02 21.35 10.84
N ILE A 286 -26.68 20.20 11.02
CA ILE A 286 -27.10 19.69 12.34
C ILE A 286 -25.85 19.36 13.20
N CYS A 287 -24.83 18.69 12.62
CA CYS A 287 -23.61 18.44 13.35
C CYS A 287 -22.79 19.71 13.59
N ALA A 288 -22.86 20.69 12.70
CA ALA A 288 -22.19 21.99 12.89
C ALA A 288 -22.83 22.79 14.02
N GLU A 289 -24.17 22.74 14.16
CA GLU A 289 -24.90 23.37 15.26
C GLU A 289 -24.63 22.69 16.61
N LEU A 290 -24.55 21.35 16.61
CA LEU A 290 -24.34 20.55 17.82
C LEU A 290 -22.87 20.35 18.18
N GLN A 291 -21.94 20.85 17.37
CA GLN A 291 -20.53 20.83 17.70
C GLN A 291 -20.27 21.70 18.93
N ALA A 292 -19.70 21.10 19.97
CA ALA A 292 -19.29 21.87 21.15
C ALA A 292 -18.35 23.01 20.71
N LYS A 293 -18.89 24.24 20.77
CA LYS A 293 -18.22 25.45 20.26
C LYS A 293 -16.99 25.87 21.05
N ASN A 294 -16.72 25.23 22.18
CA ASN A 294 -15.60 25.61 23.04
C ASN A 294 -14.73 24.41 23.40
N ALA A 295 -13.45 24.51 23.07
CA ALA A 295 -12.44 23.78 23.83
C ALA A 295 -12.62 24.19 25.31
N SER A 296 -12.69 23.22 26.22
CA SER A 296 -12.70 23.52 27.65
C SER A 296 -11.51 24.41 27.95
N GLN A 297 -11.78 25.61 28.45
CA GLN A 297 -10.68 26.48 28.88
C GLN A 297 -9.88 25.77 29.96
N PRO A 298 -8.54 25.88 29.94
CA PRO A 298 -7.73 25.34 31.03
C PRO A 298 -8.23 25.90 32.36
N MET A 299 -8.34 25.02 33.33
CA MET A 299 -8.74 25.45 34.68
C MET A 299 -7.78 26.55 35.16
N GLN A 300 -8.32 27.74 35.38
CA GLN A 300 -7.58 28.82 35.98
C GLN A 300 -7.77 28.75 37.50
N SER A 301 -6.67 28.75 38.23
CA SER A 301 -6.71 28.85 39.70
C SER A 301 -7.30 30.21 40.08
N HIS A 302 -8.35 30.21 40.89
CA HIS A 302 -8.91 31.42 41.43
C HIS A 302 -8.10 31.88 42.61
N GLN A 303 -7.89 33.20 42.74
CA GLN A 303 -7.35 33.78 43.98
C GLN A 303 -8.33 33.51 45.13
N ILE A 304 -7.80 32.98 46.22
CA ILE A 304 -8.56 32.76 47.46
C ILE A 304 -8.95 34.12 48.01
N PRO A 305 -10.25 34.41 48.24
CA PRO A 305 -10.64 35.68 48.76
C PRO A 305 -10.32 35.83 50.25
N ASP A 306 -9.95 37.02 50.65
CA ASP A 306 -9.57 37.35 52.06
C ASP A 306 -10.77 37.40 53.02
N ARG A 307 -12.01 37.47 52.49
CA ARG A 307 -13.23 37.56 53.28
C ARG A 307 -14.20 36.43 52.94
N PRO A 308 -14.87 35.82 53.94
CA PRO A 308 -15.91 34.86 53.73
C PRO A 308 -17.04 35.44 52.84
N TRP A 309 -17.60 34.60 51.98
CA TRP A 309 -18.71 34.92 51.07
C TRP A 309 -18.43 36.00 50.00
N SER A 310 -17.20 36.46 49.86
CA SER A 310 -16.84 37.40 48.79
C SER A 310 -16.74 36.71 47.43
N LYS A 311 -16.65 35.40 47.40
CA LYS A 311 -16.73 34.56 46.17
C LYS A 311 -17.54 33.31 46.47
N VAL A 312 -18.56 33.06 45.67
CA VAL A 312 -19.42 31.88 45.77
C VAL A 312 -19.49 31.20 44.43
N ALA A 313 -19.52 29.85 44.40
CA ALA A 313 -19.86 29.08 43.24
C ALA A 313 -21.27 28.53 43.38
N THR A 314 -22.01 28.52 42.29
CA THR A 314 -23.34 27.92 42.24
C THR A 314 -23.37 26.88 41.16
N ASP A 315 -23.93 25.73 41.46
CA ASP A 315 -24.20 24.68 40.47
C ASP A 315 -25.67 24.29 40.46
N LEU A 316 -26.18 24.05 39.27
CA LEU A 316 -27.58 23.63 39.06
C LEU A 316 -27.57 22.15 38.71
N PHE A 317 -28.18 21.33 39.53
CA PHE A 317 -28.32 19.91 39.25
C PHE A 317 -29.79 19.47 39.33
N THR A 318 -30.11 18.44 38.57
CA THR A 318 -31.48 17.91 38.50
C THR A 318 -31.50 16.47 39.03
N VAL A 319 -32.34 16.22 40.01
CA VAL A 319 -32.59 14.89 40.54
C VAL A 319 -34.06 14.57 40.40
N SER A 320 -34.41 13.48 39.73
CA SER A 320 -35.81 13.04 39.59
C SER A 320 -36.77 14.09 39.08
N ARG A 321 -36.39 14.87 38.06
CA ARG A 321 -37.11 15.99 37.43
C ARG A 321 -37.23 17.28 38.27
N ASN A 322 -36.63 17.34 39.45
CA ASN A 322 -36.51 18.55 40.24
C ASN A 322 -35.14 19.18 40.09
N SER A 323 -35.08 20.49 39.88
CA SER A 323 -33.85 21.25 39.77
C SER A 323 -33.47 21.85 41.13
N TYR A 324 -32.23 21.67 41.49
CA TYR A 324 -31.70 22.18 42.77
C TYR A 324 -30.51 23.10 42.47
N ASN A 325 -30.29 24.08 43.33
CA ASN A 325 -29.14 24.98 43.24
C ASN A 325 -28.25 24.74 44.46
N ALA A 326 -27.02 24.32 44.21
CA ALA A 326 -26.00 24.22 45.24
C ALA A 326 -25.18 25.50 45.26
N ILE A 327 -24.98 26.08 46.44
CA ILE A 327 -24.13 27.25 46.64
C ILE A 327 -22.99 26.84 47.55
N GLU A 328 -21.77 26.99 47.08
CA GLU A 328 -20.57 26.65 47.81
C GLU A 328 -19.67 27.89 47.96
N TRP A 329 -19.19 28.14 49.19
CA TRP A 329 -18.25 29.20 49.44
C TRP A 329 -16.85 28.78 49.05
N LEU A 330 -16.19 29.59 48.21
CA LEU A 330 -14.81 29.37 47.74
C LEU A 330 -13.82 30.10 48.66
N GLY A 331 -13.54 29.52 49.83
CA GLY A 331 -12.55 30.04 50.79
C GLY A 331 -11.69 28.92 51.35
N ALA A 332 -10.52 29.24 51.88
CA ALA A 332 -9.69 28.28 52.57
C ALA A 332 -10.45 27.73 53.80
N ARG A 333 -10.59 26.41 53.91
CA ARG A 333 -10.97 25.78 55.18
C ARG A 333 -9.79 25.98 56.12
N GLY A 334 -9.96 26.83 57.12
CA GLY A 334 -9.02 26.92 58.20
C GLY A 334 -8.81 25.54 58.81
N THR A 335 -7.54 25.14 58.98
CA THR A 335 -7.11 23.95 59.68
C THR A 335 -7.59 23.97 61.09
#